data_be6bdb33791b42c574d6c138b535c2e1
#
_entry.id   be6bdb33791b42c574d6c138b535c2e1
#
_cell.length_a   1.000
_cell.length_b   1.000
_cell.length_c   1.000
_cell.angle_alpha   90.00
_cell.angle_beta   90.00
_cell.angle_gamma   90.00
#
_symmetry.space_group_name_H-M   'P 1'
#
loop_
_entity.id
_entity.type
_entity.pdbx_description
1 polymer ?
#
loop_
_entity_poly.entity_id
_entity_poly.type
_entity_poly.pdbx_seq_one_letter_code
_entity_poly.pdbx_strand_id
1 'polypeptide(L)'
;MKKRILALLLVTTMAITMVGCGAKDSDHGDKAEKKTESNGGEMSSQKNLFDVEVTLPAAFFDGSDKTTIETEAKAKGVHEVKVNEDGSVTYIMDKKTHKELLASMKQAVDDSIKETLADKENYPSFAEIKYNDDLTQFDIMVDKASYGGLQPFVAVGFYMSGNMYQAMNGKSFDTAKTIVNFKDKATGEVIESGDSSALGKDGE
;
A
#
# COMPACT_ATOMS: atom_id res chain seq x y z
N MET A 1 13.52 -24.49 0.01
CA MET A 1 13.40 -23.39 -0.96
C MET A 1 11.99 -22.79 -0.91
N LYS A 2 11.49 -22.32 0.28
CA LYS A 2 10.10 -21.84 0.46
C LYS A 2 9.98 -20.52 1.24
N LYS A 3 11.01 -19.69 1.27
CA LYS A 3 11.02 -18.45 2.09
C LYS A 3 11.32 -17.16 1.33
N ARG A 4 11.10 -17.08 0.01
CA ARG A 4 11.52 -15.90 -0.78
C ARG A 4 10.40 -15.22 -1.59
N ILE A 5 9.13 -15.57 -1.42
CA ILE A 5 8.04 -15.05 -2.27
C ILE A 5 7.33 -13.83 -1.67
N LEU A 6 7.44 -13.57 -0.37
CA LEU A 6 6.72 -12.45 0.26
C LEU A 6 7.50 -11.13 0.28
N ALA A 7 8.78 -11.12 -0.11
CA ALA A 7 9.64 -9.93 -0.08
C ALA A 7 9.65 -9.12 -1.39
N LEU A 8 8.91 -9.53 -2.42
CA LEU A 8 9.04 -8.96 -3.77
C LEU A 8 8.07 -7.81 -4.09
N LEU A 9 7.19 -7.45 -3.18
CA LEU A 9 6.19 -6.38 -3.40
C LEU A 9 6.65 -4.98 -2.96
N LEU A 10 7.91 -4.81 -2.54
CA LEU A 10 8.38 -3.56 -1.92
C LEU A 10 9.69 -2.98 -2.46
N VAL A 11 10.22 -3.50 -3.56
CA VAL A 11 11.47 -2.97 -4.14
C VAL A 11 11.25 -2.56 -5.60
N THR A 12 10.71 -1.38 -5.79
CA THR A 12 10.97 -0.59 -7.01
C THR A 12 11.81 0.61 -6.63
N THR A 13 13.10 0.51 -6.89
CA THR A 13 14.09 1.58 -6.80
C THR A 13 13.72 2.71 -7.75
N MET A 14 13.21 3.83 -7.21
CA MET A 14 13.23 5.11 -7.92
C MET A 14 14.58 5.78 -7.65
N ALA A 15 15.49 5.68 -8.60
CA ALA A 15 16.65 6.55 -8.70
C ALA A 15 16.19 7.92 -9.22
N ILE A 16 15.97 8.88 -8.31
CA ILE A 16 15.78 10.29 -8.66
C ILE A 16 17.16 10.95 -8.52
N THR A 17 17.81 11.20 -9.66
CA THR A 17 18.98 12.06 -9.75
C THR A 17 18.54 13.51 -9.56
N MET A 18 18.84 14.08 -8.39
CA MET A 18 18.82 15.53 -8.21
C MET A 18 20.12 16.15 -8.73
N VAL A 19 20.02 16.87 -9.82
CA VAL A 19 21.04 17.81 -10.23
C VAL A 19 20.80 19.11 -9.49
N GLY A 20 21.69 19.46 -8.58
CA GLY A 20 21.75 20.74 -7.93
C GLY A 20 22.63 21.72 -8.66
N CYS A 21 22.28 22.99 -8.62
CA CYS A 21 23.15 24.16 -8.76
C CYS A 21 22.32 25.38 -8.28
N GLY A 22 22.82 26.30 -7.56
CA GLY A 22 24.08 26.75 -7.07
C GLY A 22 23.91 28.14 -6.43
N ALA A 23 24.87 28.50 -5.70
CA ALA A 23 25.14 29.57 -4.76
C ALA A 23 24.75 31.02 -5.15
N LYS A 24 24.52 31.90 -4.16
CA LYS A 24 25.45 32.89 -3.61
C LYS A 24 24.77 33.89 -2.66
N ASP A 25 25.37 34.02 -1.48
CA ASP A 25 25.81 35.18 -0.67
C ASP A 25 25.04 36.49 -0.67
N SER A 26 24.76 36.97 0.56
CA SER A 26 25.30 38.12 1.29
C SER A 26 24.35 38.54 2.43
N ASP A 27 24.69 38.42 3.67
CA ASP A 27 25.44 39.26 4.62
C ASP A 27 24.65 40.43 5.26
N HIS A 28 24.86 40.60 6.58
CA HIS A 28 24.51 41.66 7.55
C HIS A 28 23.09 41.62 8.13
N GLY A 29 22.87 41.68 9.42
CA GLY A 29 23.68 42.00 10.62
C GLY A 29 22.80 42.36 11.78
N ASP A 30 23.25 41.97 12.93
CA ASP A 30 23.11 42.58 14.25
C ASP A 30 21.82 42.60 15.09
N LYS A 31 22.00 41.95 16.25
CA LYS A 31 21.56 42.29 17.64
C LYS A 31 20.08 42.39 18.01
N ALA A 32 19.62 41.54 18.90
CA ALA A 32 19.56 41.84 20.35
C ALA A 32 18.86 40.69 21.12
N GLU A 33 19.50 40.30 22.21
CA GLU A 33 18.98 39.43 23.24
C GLU A 33 17.66 39.92 23.82
N LYS A 34 16.73 38.99 24.08
CA LYS A 34 15.90 39.02 25.27
C LYS A 34 15.48 37.61 25.67
N LYS A 35 16.11 37.11 26.75
CA LYS A 35 15.61 35.99 27.52
C LYS A 35 14.18 36.27 27.95
N THR A 36 13.29 35.32 27.72
CA THR A 36 12.17 35.09 28.62
C THR A 36 11.91 33.61 28.64
N GLU A 37 12.18 32.98 29.76
CA GLU A 37 11.73 31.64 30.11
C GLU A 37 10.21 31.66 30.17
N SER A 38 9.58 30.72 29.45
CA SER A 38 8.22 30.30 29.79
C SER A 38 7.94 28.94 29.22
N ASN A 39 7.85 27.98 30.10
CA ASN A 39 7.05 26.76 30.12
C ASN A 39 6.93 25.95 28.84
N GLY A 40 7.61 24.81 28.86
CA GLY A 40 7.26 23.66 28.07
C GLY A 40 5.83 23.19 28.39
N GLY A 41 4.99 23.03 27.38
CA GLY A 41 3.67 22.45 27.59
C GLY A 41 2.69 22.49 26.42
N GLU A 42 2.95 23.20 25.33
CA GLU A 42 1.88 23.41 24.32
C GLU A 42 2.26 23.10 22.83
N MET A 43 3.34 22.41 22.56
CA MET A 43 3.70 22.08 21.17
C MET A 43 3.34 20.67 20.73
N SER A 44 2.77 19.81 21.58
CA SER A 44 2.42 18.44 21.21
C SER A 44 1.02 18.32 20.53
N SER A 45 0.11 19.26 20.81
CA SER A 45 -1.25 19.21 20.28
C SER A 45 -1.41 19.70 18.84
N GLN A 46 -0.47 20.51 18.31
CA GLN A 46 -0.53 20.98 16.94
C GLN A 46 0.12 20.02 15.93
N LYS A 47 1.01 19.13 16.36
CA LYS A 47 1.61 18.11 15.49
C LYS A 47 0.56 17.12 14.95
N ASN A 48 -0.42 16.77 15.75
CA ASN A 48 -1.42 15.75 15.41
C ASN A 48 -2.55 16.23 14.49
N LEU A 49 -2.70 17.52 14.23
CA LEU A 49 -3.74 18.06 13.34
C LEU A 49 -3.46 17.86 11.86
N PHE A 50 -2.24 17.53 11.48
CA PHE A 50 -1.79 17.41 10.09
C PHE A 50 -1.26 16.03 9.73
N ASP A 51 -1.05 15.14 10.70
CA ASP A 51 -0.52 13.80 10.47
C ASP A 51 -1.65 12.78 10.27
N VAL A 52 -1.34 11.77 9.47
CA VAL A 52 -2.19 10.60 9.24
C VAL A 52 -1.58 9.45 10.02
N GLU A 53 -2.40 8.77 10.81
CA GLU A 53 -2.03 7.55 11.53
C GLU A 53 -2.68 6.34 10.85
N VAL A 54 -1.88 5.33 10.54
CA VAL A 54 -2.37 4.07 9.96
C VAL A 54 -1.79 2.91 10.76
N THR A 55 -2.67 2.04 11.26
CA THR A 55 -2.26 0.82 11.98
C THR A 55 -2.51 -0.41 11.11
N LEU A 56 -1.47 -1.21 10.93
CA LEU A 56 -1.53 -2.49 10.21
C LEU A 56 -1.41 -3.64 11.20
N PRO A 57 -2.16 -4.75 11.00
CA PRO A 57 -2.13 -5.93 11.87
C PRO A 57 -0.75 -6.60 11.95
N ALA A 58 -0.47 -7.27 13.06
CA ALA A 58 0.77 -8.00 13.33
C ALA A 58 1.13 -9.01 12.23
N ALA A 59 0.13 -9.67 11.64
CA ALA A 59 0.33 -10.68 10.60
C ALA A 59 1.13 -10.20 9.37
N PHE A 60 1.17 -8.89 9.11
CA PHE A 60 1.98 -8.31 8.03
C PHE A 60 3.47 -8.22 8.37
N PHE A 61 3.82 -8.36 9.65
CA PHE A 61 5.16 -8.15 10.17
C PHE A 61 5.80 -9.43 10.72
N ASP A 62 5.15 -10.57 10.53
CA ASP A 62 5.66 -11.86 10.98
C ASP A 62 7.06 -12.14 10.41
N GLY A 63 8.03 -12.31 11.33
CA GLY A 63 9.43 -12.54 11.00
C GLY A 63 10.23 -11.27 10.64
N SER A 64 9.61 -10.08 10.74
CA SER A 64 10.31 -8.81 10.59
C SER A 64 10.76 -8.27 11.96
N ASP A 65 11.98 -7.78 12.04
CA ASP A 65 12.44 -7.10 13.26
C ASP A 65 12.05 -5.62 13.23
N LYS A 66 11.92 -5.04 14.43
CA LYS A 66 11.51 -3.65 14.61
C LYS A 66 12.41 -2.66 13.84
N THR A 67 13.72 -2.91 13.80
CA THR A 67 14.69 -2.02 13.17
C THR A 67 14.48 -1.99 11.65
N THR A 68 14.21 -3.15 11.06
CA THR A 68 13.88 -3.27 9.63
C THR A 68 12.60 -2.51 9.31
N ILE A 69 11.52 -2.72 10.08
CA ILE A 69 10.24 -2.02 9.91
C ILE A 69 10.43 -0.50 9.96
N GLU A 70 11.14 0.00 10.99
CA GLU A 70 11.39 1.43 11.14
C GLU A 70 12.24 2.00 9.99
N THR A 71 13.27 1.29 9.57
CA THR A 71 14.17 1.73 8.50
C THR A 71 13.44 1.84 7.17
N GLU A 72 12.67 0.82 6.81
CA GLU A 72 11.90 0.80 5.56
C GLU A 72 10.82 1.88 5.55
N ALA A 73 10.12 2.09 6.68
CA ALA A 73 9.10 3.12 6.78
C ALA A 73 9.70 4.53 6.67
N LYS A 74 10.81 4.80 7.35
CA LYS A 74 11.51 6.09 7.26
C LYS A 74 12.03 6.38 5.85
N ALA A 75 12.50 5.37 5.13
CA ALA A 75 12.91 5.51 3.74
C ALA A 75 11.75 5.94 2.82
N LYS A 76 10.51 5.70 3.24
CA LYS A 76 9.28 6.12 2.55
C LYS A 76 8.68 7.42 3.09
N GLY A 77 9.39 8.13 3.96
CA GLY A 77 8.96 9.42 4.52
C GLY A 77 8.01 9.31 5.72
N VAL A 78 7.85 8.12 6.31
CA VAL A 78 7.11 7.96 7.57
C VAL A 78 7.92 8.62 8.70
N HIS A 79 7.29 9.49 9.48
CA HIS A 79 7.97 10.25 10.55
C HIS A 79 8.23 9.40 11.79
N GLU A 80 7.22 8.61 12.18
CA GLU A 80 7.27 7.79 13.37
C GLU A 80 6.64 6.43 13.11
N VAL A 81 7.23 5.41 13.72
CA VAL A 81 6.74 4.03 13.68
C VAL A 81 6.59 3.54 15.11
N LYS A 82 5.41 3.06 15.47
CA LYS A 82 5.12 2.44 16.75
C LYS A 82 4.81 0.97 16.55
N VAL A 83 5.63 0.12 17.13
CA VAL A 83 5.29 -1.32 17.25
C VAL A 83 4.52 -1.49 18.54
N ASN A 84 3.26 -1.89 18.42
CA ASN A 84 2.33 -2.04 19.53
C ASN A 84 2.56 -3.38 20.25
N GLU A 85 2.00 -3.52 21.47
CA GLU A 85 2.16 -4.74 22.29
C GLU A 85 1.56 -5.98 21.65
N ASP A 86 0.51 -5.83 20.85
CA ASP A 86 -0.14 -6.90 20.07
C ASP A 86 0.60 -7.25 18.77
N GLY A 87 1.76 -6.63 18.52
CA GLY A 87 2.55 -6.82 17.31
C GLY A 87 2.08 -6.01 16.11
N SER A 88 0.96 -5.31 16.20
CA SER A 88 0.55 -4.37 15.14
C SER A 88 1.51 -3.19 15.05
N VAL A 89 1.54 -2.53 13.88
CA VAL A 89 2.45 -1.40 13.66
C VAL A 89 1.65 -0.18 13.24
N THR A 90 1.83 0.93 13.96
CA THR A 90 1.25 2.23 13.64
C THR A 90 2.29 3.11 12.96
N TYR A 91 1.97 3.57 11.77
CA TYR A 91 2.74 4.53 10.99
C TYR A 91 2.14 5.93 11.16
N ILE A 92 2.98 6.92 11.43
CA ILE A 92 2.60 8.33 11.53
C ILE A 92 3.35 9.11 10.46
N MET A 93 2.62 9.80 9.60
CA MET A 93 3.17 10.50 8.45
C MET A 93 2.35 11.74 8.11
N ASP A 94 2.92 12.69 7.38
CA ASP A 94 2.16 13.82 6.88
C ASP A 94 1.21 13.41 5.73
N LYS A 95 0.22 14.26 5.44
CA LYS A 95 -0.79 14.03 4.39
C LYS A 95 -0.18 13.88 3.00
N LYS A 96 0.95 14.54 2.73
CA LYS A 96 1.63 14.44 1.45
C LYS A 96 2.24 13.06 1.27
N THR A 97 3.01 12.61 2.26
CA THR A 97 3.61 11.26 2.29
C THR A 97 2.54 10.17 2.19
N HIS A 98 1.43 10.31 2.94
CA HIS A 98 0.31 9.38 2.86
C HIS A 98 -0.27 9.29 1.43
N LYS A 99 -0.51 10.44 0.80
CA LYS A 99 -1.01 10.51 -0.59
C LYS A 99 -0.03 9.87 -1.58
N GLU A 100 1.26 10.10 -1.41
CA GLU A 100 2.32 9.51 -2.25
C GLU A 100 2.40 7.98 -2.07
N LEU A 101 2.24 7.48 -0.83
CA LEU A 101 2.15 6.05 -0.56
C LEU A 101 0.93 5.41 -1.24
N LEU A 102 -0.25 6.01 -1.11
CA LEU A 102 -1.46 5.52 -1.78
C LEU A 102 -1.30 5.52 -3.31
N ALA A 103 -0.69 6.55 -3.88
CA ALA A 103 -0.40 6.61 -5.31
C ALA A 103 0.58 5.52 -5.74
N SER A 104 1.63 5.26 -4.96
CA SER A 104 2.59 4.21 -5.25
C SER A 104 1.97 2.81 -5.16
N MET A 105 1.02 2.60 -4.26
CA MET A 105 0.27 1.33 -4.17
C MET A 105 -0.60 1.11 -5.42
N LYS A 106 -1.30 2.14 -5.91
CA LYS A 106 -2.04 2.04 -7.18
C LYS A 106 -1.12 1.74 -8.35
N GLN A 107 0.05 2.39 -8.41
CA GLN A 107 1.04 2.11 -9.45
C GLN A 107 1.50 0.65 -9.41
N ALA A 108 1.75 0.09 -8.22
CA ALA A 108 2.13 -1.31 -8.07
C ALA A 108 1.01 -2.26 -8.54
N VAL A 109 -0.26 -1.92 -8.29
CA VAL A 109 -1.41 -2.66 -8.82
C VAL A 109 -1.46 -2.58 -10.34
N ASP A 110 -1.27 -1.39 -10.93
CA ASP A 110 -1.22 -1.22 -12.38
C ASP A 110 -0.10 -2.05 -13.03
N ASP A 111 1.06 -2.09 -12.40
CA ASP A 111 2.19 -2.86 -12.90
C ASP A 111 1.93 -4.39 -12.78
N SER A 112 1.35 -4.84 -11.66
CA SER A 112 0.90 -6.22 -11.48
C SER A 112 -0.16 -6.62 -12.52
N ILE A 113 -1.10 -5.74 -12.84
CA ILE A 113 -2.10 -5.96 -13.89
C ILE A 113 -1.42 -6.13 -15.25
N LYS A 114 -0.44 -5.27 -15.60
CA LYS A 114 0.30 -5.39 -16.86
C LYS A 114 1.05 -6.71 -16.95
N GLU A 115 1.73 -7.11 -15.87
CA GLU A 115 2.45 -8.39 -15.78
C GLU A 115 1.49 -9.58 -15.95
N THR A 116 0.36 -9.55 -15.22
CA THR A 116 -0.68 -10.60 -15.32
C THR A 116 -1.24 -10.71 -16.73
N LEU A 117 -1.54 -9.58 -17.38
CA LEU A 117 -2.06 -9.59 -18.77
C LEU A 117 -1.02 -10.01 -19.81
N ALA A 118 0.27 -9.81 -19.53
CA ALA A 118 1.37 -10.24 -20.39
C ALA A 118 1.67 -11.74 -20.26
N ASP A 119 1.40 -12.35 -19.11
CA ASP A 119 1.62 -13.78 -18.84
C ASP A 119 0.53 -14.65 -19.47
N LYS A 120 0.66 -14.88 -20.77
CA LYS A 120 -0.27 -15.72 -21.53
C LYS A 120 -0.10 -17.21 -21.30
N GLU A 121 0.96 -17.65 -20.65
CA GLU A 121 1.16 -19.04 -20.24
C GLU A 121 0.23 -19.40 -19.08
N ASN A 122 0.18 -18.58 -18.04
CA ASN A 122 -0.64 -18.82 -16.86
C ASN A 122 -2.06 -18.24 -16.98
N TYR A 123 -2.22 -17.13 -17.69
CA TYR A 123 -3.51 -16.42 -17.85
C TYR A 123 -3.92 -16.24 -19.32
N PRO A 124 -4.05 -17.34 -20.11
CA PRO A 124 -4.35 -17.25 -21.54
C PRO A 124 -5.71 -16.61 -21.83
N SER A 125 -6.69 -16.74 -20.93
CA SER A 125 -8.04 -16.20 -21.13
C SER A 125 -8.16 -14.71 -20.82
N PHE A 126 -7.22 -14.10 -20.09
CA PHE A 126 -7.36 -12.74 -19.61
C PHE A 126 -7.19 -11.72 -20.72
N ALA A 127 -8.19 -10.84 -20.87
CA ALA A 127 -8.22 -9.80 -21.87
C ALA A 127 -8.00 -8.40 -21.30
N GLU A 128 -8.60 -8.11 -20.16
CA GLU A 128 -8.54 -6.81 -19.49
C GLU A 128 -8.77 -6.99 -17.99
N ILE A 129 -8.16 -6.11 -17.18
CA ILE A 129 -8.41 -6.03 -15.75
C ILE A 129 -8.65 -4.56 -15.40
N LYS A 130 -9.77 -4.28 -14.74
CA LYS A 130 -10.15 -2.95 -14.26
C LYS A 130 -10.38 -2.97 -12.76
N TYR A 131 -10.23 -1.84 -12.11
CA TYR A 131 -10.57 -1.66 -10.71
C TYR A 131 -11.19 -0.28 -10.46
N ASN A 132 -11.92 -0.13 -9.35
CA ASN A 132 -12.47 1.15 -8.92
C ASN A 132 -11.45 1.93 -8.06
N ASP A 133 -11.71 3.23 -7.85
CA ASP A 133 -10.76 4.14 -7.21
C ASP A 133 -10.30 3.71 -5.80
N ASP A 134 -11.16 3.02 -5.06
CA ASP A 134 -10.88 2.57 -3.69
C ASP A 134 -10.33 1.15 -3.62
N LEU A 135 -10.04 0.52 -4.76
CA LEU A 135 -9.59 -0.87 -4.88
C LEU A 135 -10.50 -1.88 -4.12
N THR A 136 -11.79 -1.55 -4.00
CA THR A 136 -12.79 -2.45 -3.39
C THR A 136 -13.35 -3.46 -4.39
N GLN A 137 -13.12 -3.24 -5.70
CA GLN A 137 -13.60 -4.14 -6.74
C GLN A 137 -12.62 -4.20 -7.91
N PHE A 138 -12.36 -5.42 -8.36
CA PHE A 138 -11.65 -5.73 -9.61
C PHE A 138 -12.58 -6.50 -10.55
N ASP A 139 -12.61 -6.11 -11.81
CA ASP A 139 -13.32 -6.77 -12.90
C ASP A 139 -12.31 -7.32 -13.90
N ILE A 140 -12.24 -8.62 -14.02
CA ILE A 140 -11.33 -9.35 -14.92
C ILE A 140 -12.14 -9.87 -16.11
N MET A 141 -11.91 -9.29 -17.28
CA MET A 141 -12.55 -9.70 -18.51
C MET A 141 -11.81 -10.92 -19.08
N VAL A 142 -12.52 -12.03 -19.23
CA VAL A 142 -11.93 -13.30 -19.67
C VAL A 142 -12.63 -13.86 -20.89
N ASP A 143 -11.90 -14.63 -21.68
CA ASP A 143 -12.47 -15.50 -22.70
C ASP A 143 -13.09 -16.73 -22.01
N LYS A 144 -14.42 -16.79 -21.97
CA LYS A 144 -15.17 -17.85 -21.29
C LYS A 144 -14.78 -19.26 -21.75
N ALA A 145 -14.40 -19.41 -23.02
CA ALA A 145 -14.06 -20.72 -23.60
C ALA A 145 -12.72 -21.27 -23.07
N SER A 146 -11.81 -20.40 -22.66
CA SER A 146 -10.46 -20.76 -22.17
C SER A 146 -10.24 -20.42 -20.70
N TYR A 147 -11.24 -19.88 -20.01
CA TYR A 147 -11.19 -19.56 -18.58
C TYR A 147 -11.37 -20.81 -17.72
N GLY A 148 -10.53 -20.97 -16.70
CA GLY A 148 -10.61 -22.07 -15.74
C GLY A 148 -9.25 -22.50 -15.21
N GLY A 149 -9.20 -23.70 -14.65
CA GLY A 149 -7.98 -24.24 -14.05
C GLY A 149 -7.51 -23.44 -12.83
N LEU A 150 -6.26 -22.99 -12.83
CA LEU A 150 -5.66 -22.19 -11.74
C LEU A 150 -5.82 -20.68 -11.93
N GLN A 151 -6.39 -20.22 -13.02
CA GLN A 151 -6.52 -18.79 -13.33
C GLN A 151 -7.31 -18.00 -12.25
N PRO A 152 -8.40 -18.55 -11.64
CA PRO A 152 -9.12 -17.86 -10.57
C PRO A 152 -8.27 -17.50 -9.34
N PHE A 153 -7.18 -18.22 -9.08
CA PHE A 153 -6.31 -17.95 -7.94
C PHE A 153 -5.61 -16.58 -7.98
N VAL A 154 -5.55 -15.93 -9.15
CA VAL A 154 -5.07 -14.54 -9.24
C VAL A 154 -5.86 -13.59 -8.34
N ALA A 155 -7.12 -13.89 -8.07
CA ALA A 155 -7.99 -13.09 -7.19
C ALA A 155 -7.39 -12.88 -5.80
N VAL A 156 -6.63 -13.86 -5.27
CA VAL A 156 -5.98 -13.75 -3.95
C VAL A 156 -5.03 -12.55 -3.91
N GLY A 157 -4.23 -12.33 -4.95
CA GLY A 157 -3.34 -11.17 -5.04
C GLY A 157 -4.10 -9.84 -5.06
N PHE A 158 -5.22 -9.77 -5.78
CA PHE A 158 -6.07 -8.58 -5.82
C PHE A 158 -6.82 -8.35 -4.51
N TYR A 159 -7.27 -9.40 -3.81
CA TYR A 159 -7.84 -9.29 -2.47
C TYR A 159 -6.85 -8.67 -1.49
N MET A 160 -5.61 -9.15 -1.46
CA MET A 160 -4.57 -8.62 -0.58
C MET A 160 -4.23 -7.17 -0.91
N SER A 161 -4.05 -6.86 -2.19
CA SER A 161 -3.73 -5.50 -2.65
C SER A 161 -4.84 -4.51 -2.33
N GLY A 162 -6.10 -4.89 -2.57
CA GLY A 162 -7.24 -4.04 -2.28
C GLY A 162 -7.46 -3.83 -0.79
N ASN A 163 -7.39 -4.88 0.04
CA ASN A 163 -7.54 -4.77 1.49
C ASN A 163 -6.42 -3.91 2.09
N MET A 164 -5.17 -4.08 1.63
CA MET A 164 -4.05 -3.27 2.09
C MET A 164 -4.23 -1.79 1.73
N TYR A 165 -4.65 -1.50 0.48
CA TYR A 165 -4.93 -0.13 0.07
C TYR A 165 -6.02 0.51 0.92
N GLN A 166 -7.12 -0.21 1.17
CA GLN A 166 -8.22 0.26 2.01
C GLN A 166 -7.75 0.53 3.45
N ALA A 167 -6.90 -0.35 4.00
CA ALA A 167 -6.33 -0.17 5.33
C ALA A 167 -5.40 1.05 5.39
N MET A 168 -4.53 1.21 4.41
CA MET A 168 -3.69 2.41 4.29
C MET A 168 -4.51 3.68 4.09
N ASN A 169 -5.70 3.59 3.49
CA ASN A 169 -6.63 4.70 3.33
C ASN A 169 -7.59 4.89 4.54
N GLY A 170 -7.25 4.31 5.69
CA GLY A 170 -7.92 4.55 6.99
C GLY A 170 -9.10 3.62 7.30
N LYS A 171 -9.36 2.59 6.50
CA LYS A 171 -10.35 1.58 6.83
C LYS A 171 -9.72 0.53 7.75
N SER A 172 -10.45 0.06 8.79
CA SER A 172 -9.96 -1.09 9.56
C SER A 172 -9.73 -2.29 8.65
N PHE A 173 -8.57 -2.95 8.80
CA PHE A 173 -8.23 -4.13 7.99
C PHE A 173 -9.27 -5.25 8.13
N ASP A 174 -9.81 -5.46 9.33
CA ASP A 174 -10.84 -6.47 9.60
C ASP A 174 -12.15 -6.23 8.86
N THR A 175 -12.41 -4.98 8.46
CA THR A 175 -13.61 -4.57 7.70
C THR A 175 -13.31 -4.27 6.25
N ALA A 176 -12.02 -4.27 5.86
CA ALA A 176 -11.63 -4.11 4.47
C ALA A 176 -12.16 -5.30 3.66
N LYS A 177 -12.75 -5.00 2.51
CA LYS A 177 -13.33 -6.01 1.64
C LYS A 177 -13.05 -5.66 0.19
N THR A 178 -12.51 -6.63 -0.53
CA THR A 178 -12.24 -6.53 -1.96
C THR A 178 -12.99 -7.62 -2.67
N ILE A 179 -13.69 -7.27 -3.75
CA ILE A 179 -14.45 -8.15 -4.62
C ILE A 179 -13.66 -8.33 -5.91
N VAL A 180 -13.58 -9.56 -6.42
CA VAL A 180 -13.06 -9.85 -7.75
C VAL A 180 -14.13 -10.55 -8.56
N ASN A 181 -14.48 -9.99 -9.72
CA ASN A 181 -15.42 -10.56 -10.66
C ASN A 181 -14.67 -11.01 -11.91
N PHE A 182 -14.89 -12.23 -12.32
CA PHE A 182 -14.51 -12.71 -13.65
C PHE A 182 -15.72 -12.58 -14.58
N LYS A 183 -15.57 -11.83 -15.66
CA LYS A 183 -16.64 -11.48 -16.59
C LYS A 183 -16.31 -11.97 -17.99
N ASP A 184 -17.32 -12.49 -18.69
CA ASP A 184 -17.17 -12.82 -20.11
C ASP A 184 -16.86 -11.54 -20.91
N LYS A 185 -15.72 -11.54 -21.60
CA LYS A 185 -15.30 -10.39 -22.42
C LYS A 185 -16.26 -10.07 -23.57
N ALA A 186 -17.07 -11.04 -24.00
CA ALA A 186 -18.01 -10.88 -25.11
C ALA A 186 -19.35 -10.26 -24.67
N THR A 187 -19.83 -10.64 -23.47
CA THR A 187 -21.16 -10.26 -22.99
C THR A 187 -21.13 -9.32 -21.80
N GLY A 188 -20.03 -9.28 -21.03
CA GLY A 188 -19.91 -8.59 -19.76
C GLY A 188 -20.60 -9.29 -18.59
N GLU A 189 -21.19 -10.47 -18.82
CA GLU A 189 -21.82 -11.27 -17.76
C GLU A 189 -20.77 -11.76 -16.76
N VAL A 190 -21.14 -11.77 -15.48
CA VAL A 190 -20.31 -12.34 -14.42
C VAL A 190 -20.32 -13.85 -14.53
N ILE A 191 -19.17 -14.47 -14.75
CA ILE A 191 -18.96 -15.92 -14.77
C ILE A 191 -18.75 -16.43 -13.35
N GLU A 192 -17.91 -15.71 -12.60
CA GLU A 192 -17.52 -16.06 -11.24
C GLU A 192 -17.27 -14.77 -10.44
N SER A 193 -17.60 -14.79 -9.16
CA SER A 193 -17.36 -13.67 -8.26
C SER A 193 -16.97 -14.19 -6.88
N GLY A 194 -15.99 -13.58 -6.29
CA GLY A 194 -15.56 -13.86 -4.92
C GLY A 194 -15.16 -12.59 -4.20
N ASP A 195 -14.94 -12.71 -2.90
CA ASP A 195 -14.45 -11.59 -2.10
C ASP A 195 -13.40 -12.04 -1.08
N SER A 196 -12.67 -11.05 -0.54
CA SER A 196 -11.56 -11.29 0.38
C SER A 196 -11.96 -11.91 1.73
N SER A 197 -13.26 -11.98 2.07
CA SER A 197 -13.71 -12.62 3.30
C SER A 197 -13.57 -14.16 3.26
N ALA A 198 -13.30 -14.71 2.09
CA ALA A 198 -12.96 -16.13 1.93
C ALA A 198 -11.53 -16.49 2.40
N LEU A 199 -10.63 -15.50 2.47
CA LEU A 199 -9.21 -15.71 2.81
C LEU A 199 -8.92 -16.12 4.27
N GLY A 200 -9.88 -16.30 5.10
CA GLY A 200 -9.66 -16.64 6.50
C GLY A 200 -10.47 -17.81 7.02
N LYS A 201 -11.22 -18.49 6.15
CA LYS A 201 -12.20 -19.51 6.58
C LYS A 201 -11.73 -20.95 6.44
N ASP A 202 -10.57 -21.18 5.84
CA ASP A 202 -10.07 -22.54 5.57
C ASP A 202 -9.07 -23.05 6.63
N GLY A 203 -9.13 -22.52 7.85
CA GLY A 203 -8.22 -22.85 8.96
C GLY A 203 -8.90 -23.31 10.27
N GLU A 204 -10.21 -23.63 10.26
CA GLU A 204 -10.89 -24.28 11.39
C GLU A 204 -11.25 -25.73 11.09
#